data_946c3f42b71734c2b35c9f1042280457
#
_entry.id   946c3f42b71734c2b35c9f1042280457
#
_cell.length_a   1.000
_cell.length_b   1.000
_cell.length_c   1.000
_cell.angle_alpha   90.00
_cell.angle_beta   90.00
_cell.angle_gamma   90.00
#
_symmetry.space_group_name_H-M   'P 1'
#
loop_
_entity.id
_entity.type
_entity.pdbx_description
1 polymer ?
#
loop_
_entity_poly.entity_id
_entity_poly.type
_entity_poly.pdbx_seq_one_letter_code
_entity_poly.pdbx_strand_id
1 'polypeptide(L)'
;MNKQAKIAELRHLMAHYGLPPDRKPVALGHAEADAVLGGGLAAGALHEVFAAGWSAGGFAVLLAMLTGKGKPIFWVRPDYEAMEYGALSPNGLLELGGDPARLFVVRTKNAAEALSAANDILAVPHVGALLLEVEDNPRCLDLMASRRLAFAANESGVTAVMLRCGAETQASAALTRWQVKSAPSHADDDDWGAPVFDVSLVRHRMGGLGHFVMYWDSEHACFAATHPGAVAAAPLHRPADPQERVA
;
A
#
# COMPACT_ATOMS: atom_id res chain seq x y z
N MET A 1 -9.54 40.61 4.47
CA MET A 1 -8.65 39.41 4.24
C MET A 1 -9.18 38.70 3.00
N ASN A 2 -8.36 38.56 1.98
CA ASN A 2 -8.75 38.01 0.67
C ASN A 2 -9.10 36.51 0.82
N LYS A 3 -10.22 36.08 0.20
CA LYS A 3 -10.69 34.69 0.21
C LYS A 3 -9.59 33.67 -0.22
N GLN A 4 -8.76 34.08 -1.19
CA GLN A 4 -7.63 33.27 -1.67
C GLN A 4 -6.54 33.08 -0.60
N ALA A 5 -6.23 34.13 0.18
CA ALA A 5 -5.25 34.04 1.27
C ALA A 5 -5.73 33.08 2.38
N LYS A 6 -7.02 33.14 2.71
CA LYS A 6 -7.61 32.22 3.71
C LYS A 6 -7.64 30.77 3.23
N ILE A 7 -7.89 30.54 1.94
CA ILE A 7 -7.82 29.18 1.33
C ILE A 7 -6.37 28.68 1.38
N ALA A 8 -5.37 29.51 1.07
CA ALA A 8 -3.96 29.12 1.13
C ALA A 8 -3.52 28.77 2.57
N GLU A 9 -3.97 29.57 3.57
CA GLU A 9 -3.71 29.31 4.98
C GLU A 9 -4.36 27.99 5.45
N LEU A 10 -5.61 27.73 5.06
CA LEU A 10 -6.29 26.48 5.37
C LEU A 10 -5.60 25.27 4.71
N ARG A 11 -5.16 25.41 3.46
CA ARG A 11 -4.39 24.34 2.78
C ARG A 11 -3.07 24.07 3.50
N HIS A 12 -2.37 25.11 3.93
CA HIS A 12 -1.13 24.96 4.70
C HIS A 12 -1.37 24.26 6.05
N LEU A 13 -2.46 24.63 6.75
CA LEU A 13 -2.86 23.94 7.98
C LEU A 13 -3.24 22.47 7.72
N MET A 14 -4.00 22.18 6.67
CA MET A 14 -4.35 20.81 6.29
C MET A 14 -3.10 19.99 5.99
N ALA A 15 -2.14 20.55 5.24
CA ALA A 15 -0.86 19.91 4.97
C ALA A 15 -0.08 19.63 6.25
N HIS A 16 -0.03 20.59 7.17
CA HIS A 16 0.63 20.43 8.48
C HIS A 16 0.04 19.27 9.31
N TYR A 17 -1.24 19.01 9.17
CA TYR A 17 -1.91 17.87 9.81
C TYR A 17 -1.86 16.58 8.97
N GLY A 18 -1.12 16.56 7.84
CA GLY A 18 -1.01 15.41 6.95
C GLY A 18 -2.29 15.12 6.18
N LEU A 19 -3.15 16.12 6.00
CA LEU A 19 -4.32 16.03 5.13
C LEU A 19 -3.90 16.41 3.72
N PRO A 20 -4.24 15.61 2.68
CA PRO A 20 -3.86 15.92 1.32
C PRO A 20 -4.52 17.22 0.84
N PRO A 21 -3.85 18.00 -0.01
CA PRO A 21 -4.52 19.05 -0.76
C PRO A 21 -5.62 18.44 -1.63
N ASP A 22 -6.46 19.26 -2.19
CA ASP A 22 -7.54 18.89 -3.12
C ASP A 22 -6.93 18.37 -4.45
N ARG A 23 -6.35 17.15 -4.39
CA ARG A 23 -5.79 16.41 -5.53
C ARG A 23 -6.72 15.29 -5.90
N LYS A 24 -6.77 14.99 -7.21
CA LYS A 24 -7.57 13.87 -7.70
C LYS A 24 -7.05 12.57 -7.08
N PRO A 25 -7.89 11.78 -6.40
CA PRO A 25 -7.49 10.49 -5.87
C PRO A 25 -7.14 9.52 -7.00
N VAL A 26 -6.35 8.51 -6.68
CA VAL A 26 -6.00 7.43 -7.61
C VAL A 26 -6.95 6.27 -7.35
N ALA A 27 -7.82 5.98 -8.30
CA ALA A 27 -8.73 4.85 -8.19
C ALA A 27 -7.94 3.54 -8.05
N LEU A 28 -8.32 2.72 -7.09
CA LEU A 28 -7.74 1.38 -6.93
C LEU A 28 -8.24 0.43 -8.03
N GLY A 29 -9.48 0.65 -8.51
CA GLY A 29 -10.22 -0.22 -9.42
C GLY A 29 -11.26 -1.10 -8.71
N HIS A 30 -11.17 -1.25 -7.40
CA HIS A 30 -12.16 -1.96 -6.60
C HIS A 30 -13.27 -0.99 -6.17
N ALA A 31 -14.45 -1.11 -6.77
CA ALA A 31 -15.53 -0.12 -6.66
C ALA A 31 -15.94 0.20 -5.21
N GLU A 32 -16.07 -0.81 -4.34
CA GLU A 32 -16.45 -0.61 -2.93
C GLU A 32 -15.34 0.09 -2.15
N ALA A 33 -14.08 -0.29 -2.36
CA ALA A 33 -12.94 0.36 -1.71
C ALA A 33 -12.79 1.80 -2.18
N ASP A 34 -12.92 2.05 -3.46
CA ASP A 34 -12.89 3.40 -4.04
C ASP A 34 -14.01 4.28 -3.48
N ALA A 35 -15.23 3.72 -3.33
CA ALA A 35 -16.36 4.45 -2.72
C ALA A 35 -16.06 4.82 -1.25
N VAL A 36 -15.51 3.89 -0.44
CA VAL A 36 -15.12 4.16 0.96
C VAL A 36 -14.00 5.20 1.05
N LEU A 37 -13.08 5.20 0.07
CA LEU A 37 -11.97 6.16 -0.03
C LEU A 37 -12.38 7.53 -0.61
N GLY A 38 -13.63 7.70 -1.05
CA GLY A 38 -14.07 8.92 -1.70
C GLY A 38 -13.58 9.08 -3.13
N GLY A 39 -13.40 7.98 -3.85
CA GLY A 39 -12.98 7.90 -5.25
C GLY A 39 -11.60 7.32 -5.49
N GLY A 40 -10.95 6.78 -4.45
CA GLY A 40 -9.66 6.14 -4.53
C GLY A 40 -8.65 6.59 -3.49
N LEU A 41 -7.42 6.08 -3.60
CA LEU A 41 -6.33 6.42 -2.70
C LEU A 41 -5.91 7.88 -2.88
N ALA A 42 -5.80 8.63 -1.79
CA ALA A 42 -5.43 10.04 -1.84
C ALA A 42 -3.98 10.23 -2.33
N ALA A 43 -3.81 10.97 -3.43
CA ALA A 43 -2.49 11.28 -3.97
C ALA A 43 -1.74 12.29 -3.09
N GLY A 44 -0.42 12.13 -2.96
CA GLY A 44 0.41 13.02 -2.15
C GLY A 44 0.15 12.88 -0.65
N ALA A 45 -0.16 11.69 -0.19
CA ALA A 45 -0.39 11.38 1.22
C ALA A 45 0.49 10.20 1.68
N LEU A 46 0.60 10.05 2.99
CA LEU A 46 1.23 8.89 3.61
C LEU A 46 0.17 7.84 3.91
N HIS A 47 0.40 6.62 3.44
CA HIS A 47 -0.43 5.44 3.67
C HIS A 47 0.39 4.35 4.35
N GLU A 48 -0.15 3.70 5.37
CA GLU A 48 0.49 2.59 6.07
C GLU A 48 -0.15 1.26 5.68
N VAL A 49 0.70 0.27 5.38
CA VAL A 49 0.31 -1.11 5.07
C VAL A 49 0.96 -2.02 6.10
N PHE A 50 0.16 -2.64 6.95
CA PHE A 50 0.60 -3.57 8.00
C PHE A 50 0.37 -5.01 7.57
N ALA A 51 1.35 -5.86 7.85
CA ALA A 51 1.26 -7.29 7.65
C ALA A 51 1.94 -8.06 8.79
N ALA A 52 1.46 -9.26 9.07
CA ALA A 52 2.09 -10.17 10.02
C ALA A 52 3.43 -10.75 9.50
N GLY A 53 3.75 -10.52 8.25
CA GLY A 53 4.95 -10.94 7.55
C GLY A 53 4.97 -10.37 6.14
N TRP A 54 5.86 -10.86 5.29
CA TRP A 54 6.07 -10.34 3.93
C TRP A 54 4.94 -10.60 2.93
N SER A 55 3.93 -11.38 3.31
CA SER A 55 2.77 -11.69 2.46
C SER A 55 2.04 -10.45 1.91
N ALA A 56 2.16 -9.30 2.58
CA ALA A 56 1.58 -8.05 2.12
C ALA A 56 2.56 -7.11 1.41
N GLY A 57 3.83 -7.49 1.27
CA GLY A 57 4.81 -6.71 0.50
C GLY A 57 4.34 -6.48 -0.92
N GLY A 58 3.76 -7.51 -1.56
CA GLY A 58 3.15 -7.41 -2.87
C GLY A 58 2.08 -6.32 -2.94
N PHE A 59 1.15 -6.26 -1.98
CA PHE A 59 0.11 -5.22 -1.95
C PHE A 59 0.70 -3.81 -1.89
N ALA A 60 1.72 -3.57 -1.06
CA ALA A 60 2.38 -2.27 -0.96
C ALA A 60 3.11 -1.87 -2.25
N VAL A 61 3.78 -2.83 -2.92
CA VAL A 61 4.40 -2.62 -4.24
C VAL A 61 3.34 -2.25 -5.28
N LEU A 62 2.22 -2.98 -5.33
CA LEU A 62 1.13 -2.73 -6.27
C LEU A 62 0.48 -1.35 -6.04
N LEU A 63 0.31 -0.93 -4.78
CA LEU A 63 -0.14 0.45 -4.47
C LEU A 63 0.86 1.49 -4.97
N ALA A 64 2.17 1.27 -4.79
CA ALA A 64 3.18 2.19 -5.28
C ALA A 64 3.20 2.25 -6.81
N MET A 65 3.05 1.10 -7.50
CA MET A 65 2.93 1.04 -8.96
C MET A 65 1.72 1.83 -9.45
N LEU A 66 0.57 1.63 -8.82
CA LEU A 66 -0.69 2.25 -9.17
C LEU A 66 -0.62 3.78 -9.03
N THR A 67 -0.05 4.27 -7.91
CA THR A 67 0.05 5.70 -7.62
C THR A 67 1.19 6.38 -8.38
N GLY A 68 2.25 5.65 -8.69
CA GLY A 68 3.44 6.12 -9.39
C GLY A 68 3.35 6.10 -10.92
N LYS A 69 2.15 5.99 -11.52
CA LYS A 69 1.97 5.85 -12.99
C LYS A 69 2.86 6.77 -13.82
N GLY A 70 3.66 6.19 -14.72
CA GLY A 70 4.50 6.91 -15.70
C GLY A 70 5.75 7.60 -15.12
N LYS A 71 5.97 7.56 -13.79
CA LYS A 71 7.10 8.23 -13.11
C LYS A 71 7.97 7.22 -12.34
N PRO A 72 9.20 7.58 -11.95
CA PRO A 72 10.05 6.76 -11.11
C PRO A 72 9.40 6.43 -9.77
N ILE A 73 9.57 5.19 -9.34
CA ILE A 73 9.14 4.68 -8.03
C ILE A 73 10.40 4.39 -7.23
N PHE A 74 10.49 4.92 -6.02
CA PHE A 74 11.61 4.64 -5.13
C PHE A 74 11.16 3.69 -4.03
N TRP A 75 11.92 2.61 -3.85
CA TRP A 75 11.76 1.69 -2.75
C TRP A 75 12.93 1.80 -1.80
N VAL A 76 12.71 2.43 -0.66
CA VAL A 76 13.69 2.55 0.40
C VAL A 76 13.52 1.38 1.36
N ARG A 77 14.60 0.60 1.53
CA ARG A 77 14.60 -0.57 2.41
C ARG A 77 15.93 -0.73 3.13
N PRO A 78 15.91 -1.03 4.43
CA PRO A 78 17.11 -1.35 5.17
C PRO A 78 17.77 -2.64 4.67
N ASP A 79 19.09 -2.74 4.87
CA ASP A 79 19.87 -3.88 4.38
C ASP A 79 19.47 -5.21 5.00
N TYR A 80 19.12 -5.20 6.28
CA TYR A 80 18.72 -6.41 6.99
C TYR A 80 17.47 -7.03 6.36
N GLU A 81 16.43 -6.24 6.13
CA GLU A 81 15.18 -6.68 5.52
C GLU A 81 15.40 -7.18 4.09
N ALA A 82 16.31 -6.55 3.37
CA ALA A 82 16.66 -6.99 2.02
C ALA A 82 17.43 -8.31 2.01
N MET A 83 18.21 -8.61 3.05
CA MET A 83 18.91 -9.89 3.20
C MET A 83 17.94 -10.99 3.64
N GLU A 84 17.03 -10.70 4.57
CA GLU A 84 16.08 -11.66 5.13
C GLU A 84 15.02 -12.08 4.09
N TYR A 85 14.47 -11.12 3.36
CA TYR A 85 13.33 -11.33 2.48
C TYR A 85 13.69 -11.35 0.98
N GLY A 86 14.97 -11.19 0.66
CA GLY A 86 15.45 -11.22 -0.72
C GLY A 86 15.17 -9.95 -1.51
N ALA A 87 15.54 -10.00 -2.79
CA ALA A 87 15.31 -8.92 -3.74
C ALA A 87 14.03 -9.16 -4.56
N LEU A 88 13.39 -8.07 -4.97
CA LEU A 88 12.30 -8.17 -5.93
C LEU A 88 12.80 -8.73 -7.26
N SER A 89 12.09 -9.72 -7.80
CA SER A 89 12.34 -10.23 -9.13
C SER A 89 11.87 -9.22 -10.19
N PRO A 90 12.74 -8.76 -11.10
CA PRO A 90 12.30 -7.92 -12.21
C PRO A 90 11.26 -8.61 -13.11
N ASN A 91 11.39 -9.93 -13.31
CA ASN A 91 10.41 -10.71 -14.07
C ASN A 91 9.05 -10.76 -13.37
N GLY A 92 9.03 -11.00 -12.06
CA GLY A 92 7.78 -10.96 -11.29
C GLY A 92 7.12 -9.58 -11.32
N LEU A 93 7.90 -8.49 -11.38
CA LEU A 93 7.34 -7.16 -11.55
C LEU A 93 6.70 -6.98 -12.94
N LEU A 94 7.34 -7.52 -14.01
CA LEU A 94 6.77 -7.51 -15.37
C LEU A 94 5.47 -8.32 -15.45
N GLU A 95 5.42 -9.50 -14.83
CA GLU A 95 4.21 -10.34 -14.75
C GLU A 95 3.04 -9.61 -14.06
N LEU A 96 3.35 -8.73 -13.11
CA LEU A 96 2.38 -7.87 -12.44
C LEU A 96 2.01 -6.62 -13.25
N GLY A 97 2.48 -6.48 -14.50
CA GLY A 97 2.24 -5.31 -15.34
C GLY A 97 3.06 -4.07 -14.96
N GLY A 98 4.11 -4.25 -14.14
CA GLY A 98 5.05 -3.20 -13.76
C GLY A 98 6.21 -3.02 -14.74
N ASP A 99 6.87 -1.88 -14.65
CA ASP A 99 8.08 -1.58 -15.42
C ASP A 99 9.29 -1.54 -14.48
N PRO A 100 10.19 -2.56 -14.50
CA PRO A 100 11.38 -2.58 -13.65
C PRO A 100 12.32 -1.41 -13.87
N ALA A 101 12.36 -0.80 -15.07
CA ALA A 101 13.20 0.35 -15.36
C ALA A 101 12.79 1.62 -14.58
N ARG A 102 11.58 1.63 -14.02
CA ARG A 102 11.06 2.74 -13.21
C ARG A 102 11.23 2.52 -11.71
N LEU A 103 11.66 1.34 -11.27
CA LEU A 103 11.82 1.01 -9.87
C LEU A 103 13.28 1.17 -9.44
N PHE A 104 13.53 2.10 -8.51
CA PHE A 104 14.83 2.37 -7.92
C PHE A 104 14.85 1.89 -6.47
N VAL A 105 15.72 0.92 -6.18
CA VAL A 105 15.89 0.41 -4.81
C VAL A 105 17.00 1.18 -4.11
N VAL A 106 16.67 1.84 -3.02
CA VAL A 106 17.60 2.57 -2.16
C VAL A 106 17.87 1.74 -0.91
N ARG A 107 19.08 1.23 -0.81
CA ARG A 107 19.53 0.42 0.34
C ARG A 107 20.06 1.32 1.44
N THR A 108 19.67 1.05 2.68
CA THR A 108 20.08 1.82 3.86
C THR A 108 20.51 0.88 4.97
N LYS A 109 21.36 1.35 5.89
CA LYS A 109 21.88 0.49 6.96
C LYS A 109 20.86 0.20 8.07
N ASN A 110 19.92 1.10 8.26
CA ASN A 110 18.95 1.01 9.35
C ASN A 110 17.72 1.89 9.08
N ALA A 111 16.69 1.77 9.93
CA ALA A 111 15.45 2.53 9.82
C ALA A 111 15.63 4.05 9.90
N ALA A 112 16.62 4.56 10.64
CA ALA A 112 16.85 6.01 10.74
C ALA A 112 17.37 6.59 9.42
N GLU A 113 18.33 5.91 8.77
CA GLU A 113 18.77 6.27 7.42
C GLU A 113 17.64 6.12 6.40
N ALA A 114 16.80 5.09 6.51
CA ALA A 114 15.65 4.89 5.63
C ALA A 114 14.65 6.06 5.74
N LEU A 115 14.36 6.53 6.95
CA LEU A 115 13.51 7.71 7.16
C LEU A 115 14.12 8.98 6.60
N SER A 116 15.44 9.16 6.70
CA SER A 116 16.15 10.31 6.11
C SER A 116 16.06 10.26 4.58
N ALA A 117 16.45 9.15 3.96
CA ALA A 117 16.36 8.95 2.51
C ALA A 117 14.92 9.13 1.99
N ALA A 118 13.93 8.63 2.73
CA ALA A 118 12.54 8.81 2.37
C ALA A 118 12.12 10.30 2.35
N ASN A 119 12.54 11.10 3.33
CA ASN A 119 12.28 12.54 3.34
C ASN A 119 12.94 13.25 2.15
N ASP A 120 14.20 12.90 1.82
CA ASP A 120 14.92 13.47 0.70
C ASP A 120 14.25 13.15 -0.64
N ILE A 121 13.80 11.90 -0.82
CA ILE A 121 13.06 11.44 -2.01
C ILE A 121 11.72 12.16 -2.12
N LEU A 122 10.98 12.30 -1.02
CA LEU A 122 9.71 13.02 -1.01
C LEU A 122 9.84 14.51 -1.34
N ALA A 123 11.00 15.09 -1.20
CA ALA A 123 11.26 16.49 -1.61
C ALA A 123 11.38 16.65 -3.14
N VAL A 124 11.47 15.55 -3.92
CA VAL A 124 11.67 15.59 -5.37
C VAL A 124 10.32 15.44 -6.12
N PRO A 125 9.81 16.50 -6.78
CA PRO A 125 8.45 16.49 -7.34
C PRO A 125 8.24 15.56 -8.55
N HIS A 126 9.32 15.07 -9.17
CA HIS A 126 9.25 14.17 -10.33
C HIS A 126 9.18 12.69 -9.94
N VAL A 127 9.26 12.36 -8.66
CA VAL A 127 9.01 11.02 -8.13
C VAL A 127 7.51 10.70 -8.25
N GLY A 128 7.20 9.49 -8.68
CA GLY A 128 5.81 9.02 -8.80
C GLY A 128 5.25 8.52 -7.48
N ALA A 129 6.01 7.63 -6.83
CA ALA A 129 5.66 7.07 -5.53
C ALA A 129 6.92 6.73 -4.74
N LEU A 130 6.79 6.74 -3.41
CA LEU A 130 7.75 6.23 -2.47
C LEU A 130 7.16 4.99 -1.78
N LEU A 131 7.87 3.87 -1.84
CA LEU A 131 7.66 2.72 -0.96
C LEU A 131 8.76 2.75 0.11
N LEU A 132 8.37 2.87 1.37
CA LEU A 132 9.29 2.85 2.51
C LEU A 132 9.03 1.61 3.34
N GLU A 133 10.03 0.77 3.48
CA GLU A 133 9.97 -0.43 4.31
C GLU A 133 10.56 -0.16 5.68
N VAL A 134 9.78 -0.46 6.73
CA VAL A 134 10.20 -0.34 8.12
C VAL A 134 9.61 -1.49 8.92
N GLU A 135 10.46 -2.40 9.34
CA GLU A 135 10.08 -3.54 10.18
C GLU A 135 9.87 -3.11 11.64
N ASP A 136 9.03 -3.83 12.35
CA ASP A 136 8.73 -3.62 13.76
C ASP A 136 8.38 -2.16 14.14
N ASN A 137 8.69 -1.76 15.35
CA ASN A 137 8.46 -0.41 15.88
C ASN A 137 9.78 0.26 16.30
N PRO A 138 10.66 0.66 15.36
CA PRO A 138 11.90 1.32 15.72
C PRO A 138 11.61 2.68 16.38
N ARG A 139 12.37 3.02 17.41
CA ARG A 139 12.19 4.27 18.19
C ARG A 139 12.29 5.54 17.34
N CYS A 140 13.01 5.50 16.22
CA CYS A 140 13.13 6.63 15.29
C CYS A 140 11.86 6.90 14.47
N LEU A 141 10.95 5.93 14.36
CA LEU A 141 9.66 6.10 13.69
C LEU A 141 8.58 6.45 14.74
N ASP A 142 8.64 7.67 15.23
CA ASP A 142 7.64 8.25 16.12
C ASP A 142 6.56 9.06 15.36
N LEU A 143 5.65 9.66 16.11
CA LEU A 143 4.62 10.53 15.54
C LEU A 143 5.21 11.72 14.78
N MET A 144 6.35 12.26 15.23
CA MET A 144 6.98 13.42 14.59
C MET A 144 7.65 13.01 13.29
N ALA A 145 8.29 11.84 13.23
CA ALA A 145 8.86 11.29 11.99
C ALA A 145 7.76 11.05 10.96
N SER A 146 6.65 10.41 11.35
CA SER A 146 5.52 10.19 10.44
C SER A 146 4.85 11.48 9.97
N ARG A 147 4.80 12.54 10.81
CA ARG A 147 4.31 13.87 10.41
C ARG A 147 5.21 14.52 9.36
N ARG A 148 6.54 14.40 9.50
CA ARG A 148 7.49 14.93 8.50
C ARG A 148 7.29 14.25 7.16
N LEU A 149 7.18 12.92 7.13
CA LEU A 149 6.90 12.17 5.90
C LEU A 149 5.55 12.57 5.28
N ALA A 150 4.49 12.64 6.08
CA ALA A 150 3.17 13.04 5.60
C ALA A 150 3.16 14.47 5.04
N PHE A 151 3.88 15.39 5.69
CA PHE A 151 4.04 16.76 5.23
C PHE A 151 4.81 16.84 3.91
N ALA A 152 5.96 16.15 3.81
CA ALA A 152 6.78 16.12 2.60
C ALA A 152 6.02 15.50 1.41
N ALA A 153 5.27 14.41 1.64
CA ALA A 153 4.41 13.79 0.64
C ALA A 153 3.33 14.77 0.14
N ASN A 154 2.76 15.52 1.06
CA ASN A 154 1.72 16.50 0.75
C ASN A 154 2.27 17.68 -0.06
N GLU A 155 3.40 18.27 0.33
CA GLU A 155 4.02 19.39 -0.37
C GLU A 155 4.42 19.00 -1.81
N SER A 156 5.13 17.89 -1.98
CA SER A 156 5.60 17.44 -3.30
C SER A 156 4.54 16.83 -4.20
N GLY A 157 3.49 16.26 -3.60
CA GLY A 157 2.49 15.45 -4.31
C GLY A 157 2.88 14.00 -4.55
N VAL A 158 4.01 13.58 -4.02
CA VAL A 158 4.46 12.18 -4.09
C VAL A 158 3.68 11.33 -3.09
N THR A 159 3.06 10.27 -3.55
CA THR A 159 2.37 9.33 -2.66
C THR A 159 3.39 8.44 -1.96
N ALA A 160 3.30 8.38 -0.64
CA ALA A 160 4.15 7.54 0.19
C ALA A 160 3.37 6.34 0.73
N VAL A 161 3.86 5.14 0.45
CA VAL A 161 3.37 3.88 1.01
C VAL A 161 4.41 3.36 2.00
N MET A 162 4.05 3.24 3.28
CA MET A 162 4.92 2.70 4.31
C MET A 162 4.51 1.27 4.62
N LEU A 163 5.36 0.31 4.29
CA LEU A 163 5.20 -1.10 4.61
C LEU A 163 5.72 -1.37 6.01
N ARG A 164 4.87 -1.95 6.87
CA ARG A 164 5.11 -2.22 8.28
C ARG A 164 4.96 -3.71 8.56
N CYS A 165 6.04 -4.48 8.36
CA CYS A 165 6.07 -5.91 8.64
C CYS A 165 6.34 -6.14 10.14
N GLY A 166 5.64 -7.09 10.76
CA GLY A 166 5.82 -7.44 12.17
C GLY A 166 5.46 -6.34 13.17
N ALA A 167 5.07 -5.16 12.72
CA ALA A 167 4.85 -3.99 13.55
C ALA A 167 3.48 -3.98 14.22
N GLU A 168 3.44 -3.53 15.47
CA GLU A 168 2.20 -3.14 16.13
C GLU A 168 1.74 -1.75 15.68
N THR A 169 0.43 -1.53 15.68
CA THR A 169 -0.12 -0.23 15.32
C THR A 169 0.15 0.80 16.40
N GLN A 170 0.75 1.91 16.01
CA GLN A 170 1.03 3.05 16.90
C GLN A 170 0.49 4.36 16.32
N ALA A 171 0.58 5.45 17.11
CA ALA A 171 0.17 6.77 16.65
C ALA A 171 1.04 7.21 15.45
N SER A 172 0.40 7.58 14.34
CA SER A 172 1.07 8.10 13.15
C SER A 172 0.24 9.15 12.43
N ALA A 173 0.88 9.91 11.56
CA ALA A 173 0.25 10.91 10.70
C ALA A 173 -0.30 10.34 9.39
N ALA A 174 -0.20 9.04 9.15
CA ALA A 174 -0.73 8.42 7.94
C ALA A 174 -2.22 8.71 7.77
N LEU A 175 -2.62 8.94 6.53
CA LEU A 175 -4.01 9.22 6.16
C LEU A 175 -4.85 7.95 6.24
N THR A 176 -4.34 6.84 5.70
CA THR A 176 -4.97 5.52 5.77
C THR A 176 -4.05 4.50 6.41
N ARG A 177 -4.65 3.49 7.01
CA ARG A 177 -3.96 2.32 7.55
C ARG A 177 -4.68 1.08 7.11
N TRP A 178 -3.91 0.18 6.51
CA TRP A 178 -4.36 -1.07 5.95
C TRP A 178 -3.75 -2.23 6.73
N GLN A 179 -4.56 -3.21 7.07
CA GLN A 179 -4.10 -4.53 7.49
C GLN A 179 -4.32 -5.49 6.33
N VAL A 180 -3.26 -6.18 5.91
CA VAL A 180 -3.27 -6.98 4.70
C VAL A 180 -2.78 -8.38 5.01
N LYS A 181 -3.47 -9.36 4.44
CA LYS A 181 -3.08 -10.78 4.41
C LYS A 181 -3.19 -11.28 2.98
N SER A 182 -2.37 -12.26 2.63
CA SER A 182 -2.60 -13.02 1.40
C SER A 182 -3.90 -13.82 1.53
N ALA A 183 -4.64 -13.91 0.45
CA ALA A 183 -5.81 -14.77 0.32
C ALA A 183 -5.57 -15.83 -0.76
N PRO A 184 -6.29 -16.95 -0.76
CA PRO A 184 -6.17 -17.97 -1.80
C PRO A 184 -6.44 -17.35 -3.18
N SER A 185 -5.55 -17.61 -4.12
CA SER A 185 -5.75 -17.30 -5.54
C SER A 185 -6.38 -18.50 -6.24
N HIS A 186 -7.14 -18.25 -7.29
CA HIS A 186 -7.55 -19.29 -8.23
C HIS A 186 -6.45 -19.40 -9.28
N ALA A 187 -5.78 -20.54 -9.30
CA ALA A 187 -4.85 -20.92 -10.35
C ALA A 187 -5.56 -21.92 -11.27
N ASP A 188 -5.42 -21.76 -12.57
CA ASP A 188 -5.64 -22.87 -13.49
C ASP A 188 -4.44 -23.81 -13.44
N ASP A 189 -4.58 -25.06 -13.92
CA ASP A 189 -3.59 -26.15 -13.74
C ASP A 189 -2.15 -25.79 -14.19
N ASP A 190 -1.96 -24.75 -14.99
CA ASP A 190 -0.69 -24.31 -15.54
C ASP A 190 -0.24 -22.91 -15.09
N ASP A 191 -0.97 -22.21 -14.18
CA ASP A 191 -0.65 -20.84 -13.73
C ASP A 191 -0.74 -20.68 -12.21
N TRP A 192 0.10 -19.81 -11.64
CA TRP A 192 0.12 -19.49 -10.20
C TRP A 192 -1.08 -18.65 -9.75
N GLY A 193 -1.87 -18.15 -10.70
CA GLY A 193 -2.99 -17.25 -10.46
C GLY A 193 -2.59 -15.83 -10.04
N ALA A 194 -3.51 -14.90 -10.22
CA ALA A 194 -3.29 -13.51 -9.82
C ALA A 194 -3.19 -13.36 -8.30
N PRO A 195 -2.36 -12.45 -7.78
CA PRO A 195 -2.29 -12.17 -6.34
C PRO A 195 -3.64 -11.73 -5.78
N VAL A 196 -4.07 -12.37 -4.68
CA VAL A 196 -5.31 -12.04 -3.96
C VAL A 196 -4.96 -11.64 -2.53
N PHE A 197 -5.62 -10.58 -2.06
CA PHE A 197 -5.39 -10.00 -0.75
C PHE A 197 -6.70 -9.87 0.03
N ASP A 198 -6.66 -10.26 1.29
CA ASP A 198 -7.66 -9.96 2.31
C ASP A 198 -7.23 -8.65 3.00
N VAL A 199 -7.98 -7.58 2.79
CA VAL A 199 -7.55 -6.22 3.09
C VAL A 199 -8.57 -5.53 4.01
N SER A 200 -8.11 -5.07 5.17
CA SER A 200 -8.92 -4.26 6.08
C SER A 200 -8.39 -2.83 6.14
N LEU A 201 -9.19 -1.86 5.74
CA LEU A 201 -8.94 -0.45 5.97
C LEU A 201 -9.35 -0.12 7.42
N VAL A 202 -8.39 -0.18 8.34
CA VAL A 202 -8.63 -0.04 9.80
C VAL A 202 -8.56 1.40 10.28
N ARG A 203 -8.08 2.31 9.44
CA ARG A 203 -8.06 3.75 9.71
C ARG A 203 -8.14 4.52 8.40
N HIS A 204 -9.03 5.50 8.37
CA HIS A 204 -9.11 6.53 7.35
C HIS A 204 -9.47 7.86 8.00
N ARG A 205 -8.59 8.85 7.91
CA ARG A 205 -8.78 10.15 8.60
C ARG A 205 -9.86 11.01 7.97
N MET A 206 -10.27 10.70 6.74
CA MET A 206 -11.22 11.49 5.95
C MET A 206 -12.55 10.77 5.70
N GLY A 207 -12.67 9.49 6.03
CA GLY A 207 -13.85 8.72 5.63
C GLY A 207 -14.05 7.40 6.35
N GLY A 208 -14.77 6.50 5.69
CA GLY A 208 -15.19 5.21 6.20
C GLY A 208 -14.05 4.20 6.39
N LEU A 209 -14.40 3.08 7.00
CA LEU A 209 -13.59 1.89 7.15
C LEU A 209 -14.22 0.78 6.30
N GLY A 210 -13.47 -0.27 6.01
CA GLY A 210 -14.00 -1.39 5.24
C GLY A 210 -13.09 -2.61 5.26
N HIS A 211 -13.64 -3.72 4.82
CA HIS A 211 -12.94 -4.97 4.61
C HIS A 211 -13.23 -5.46 3.20
N PHE A 212 -12.19 -5.83 2.47
CA PHE A 212 -12.27 -6.13 1.05
C PHE A 212 -11.41 -7.34 0.72
N VAL A 213 -11.87 -8.18 -0.20
CA VAL A 213 -11.02 -9.17 -0.87
C VAL A 213 -10.73 -8.62 -2.26
N MET A 214 -9.45 -8.37 -2.53
CA MET A 214 -8.99 -7.73 -3.76
C MET A 214 -8.04 -8.67 -4.50
N TYR A 215 -8.26 -8.90 -5.79
CA TYR A 215 -7.25 -9.49 -6.65
C TYR A 215 -6.58 -8.42 -7.50
N TRP A 216 -5.35 -8.68 -7.92
CA TRP A 216 -4.63 -7.81 -8.83
C TRP A 216 -4.85 -8.23 -10.28
N ASP A 217 -5.40 -7.33 -11.08
CA ASP A 217 -5.50 -7.45 -12.52
C ASP A 217 -4.25 -6.85 -13.16
N SER A 218 -3.33 -7.71 -13.61
CA SER A 218 -2.06 -7.28 -14.21
C SER A 218 -2.23 -6.68 -15.60
N GLU A 219 -3.27 -7.04 -16.34
CA GLU A 219 -3.57 -6.50 -17.66
C GLU A 219 -4.00 -5.02 -17.57
N HIS A 220 -4.85 -4.71 -16.60
CA HIS A 220 -5.35 -3.34 -16.40
C HIS A 220 -4.55 -2.56 -15.34
N ALA A 221 -3.58 -3.23 -14.67
CA ALA A 221 -2.78 -2.70 -13.57
C ALA A 221 -3.64 -2.02 -12.49
N CYS A 222 -4.65 -2.74 -11.97
CA CYS A 222 -5.56 -2.26 -10.94
C CYS A 222 -6.04 -3.41 -10.05
N PHE A 223 -6.66 -3.07 -8.91
CA PHE A 223 -7.35 -4.03 -8.07
C PHE A 223 -8.79 -4.23 -8.54
N ALA A 224 -9.31 -5.44 -8.37
CA ALA A 224 -10.70 -5.76 -8.66
C ALA A 224 -11.32 -6.65 -7.58
N ALA A 225 -12.66 -6.69 -7.51
CA ALA A 225 -13.39 -7.42 -6.48
C ALA A 225 -13.51 -8.92 -6.79
N THR A 226 -13.53 -9.29 -8.05
CA THR A 226 -13.71 -10.68 -8.50
C THR A 226 -12.81 -10.99 -9.67
N HIS A 227 -12.20 -12.18 -9.65
CA HIS A 227 -11.47 -12.69 -10.82
C HIS A 227 -12.48 -13.00 -11.95
N PRO A 228 -12.20 -12.66 -13.22
CA PRO A 228 -13.11 -12.92 -14.35
C PRO A 228 -13.50 -14.40 -14.54
N GLY A 229 -12.73 -15.34 -13.98
CA GLY A 229 -12.98 -16.77 -14.02
C GLY A 229 -13.49 -17.40 -12.72
N ALA A 230 -13.75 -16.62 -11.67
CA ALA A 230 -14.18 -17.16 -10.38
C ALA A 230 -15.62 -17.70 -10.46
N VAL A 231 -15.77 -18.97 -10.73
CA VAL A 231 -17.00 -19.71 -10.40
C VAL A 231 -17.07 -19.76 -8.88
N ALA A 232 -18.21 -19.35 -8.31
CA ALA A 232 -18.45 -19.39 -6.87
C ALA A 232 -18.05 -20.77 -6.31
N ALA A 233 -17.03 -20.82 -5.45
CA ALA A 233 -16.58 -22.06 -4.85
C ALA A 233 -17.73 -22.66 -4.06
N ALA A 234 -18.19 -23.84 -4.44
CA ALA A 234 -19.16 -24.59 -3.66
C ALA A 234 -18.58 -24.87 -2.26
N PRO A 235 -19.36 -24.74 -1.19
CA PRO A 235 -18.84 -24.93 0.17
C PRO A 235 -18.28 -26.34 0.33
N LEU A 236 -16.99 -26.43 0.58
CA LEU A 236 -16.27 -27.67 0.90
C LEU A 236 -16.59 -28.14 2.32
N HIS A 237 -17.86 -28.33 2.61
CA HIS A 237 -18.26 -29.03 3.81
C HIS A 237 -19.19 -30.17 3.44
N ARG A 238 -18.58 -31.32 3.11
CA ARG A 238 -19.27 -32.58 3.10
C ARG A 238 -19.30 -33.06 4.56
N PRO A 239 -20.46 -33.14 5.23
CA PRO A 239 -20.50 -33.74 6.54
C PRO A 239 -20.08 -35.21 6.39
N ALA A 240 -19.19 -35.67 7.25
CA ALA A 240 -18.80 -37.05 7.32
C ALA A 240 -20.07 -37.91 7.61
N ASP A 241 -20.30 -38.91 6.76
CA ASP A 241 -21.37 -39.86 6.91
C ASP A 241 -21.15 -40.68 8.19
N PRO A 242 -22.09 -40.73 9.15
CA PRO A 242 -21.89 -41.45 10.42
C PRO A 242 -22.05 -42.97 10.31
N GLN A 243 -22.10 -43.56 9.13
CA GLN A 243 -22.39 -45.00 8.95
C GLN A 243 -21.17 -45.78 8.44
N GLU A 244 -20.11 -45.87 9.22
CA GLU A 244 -19.16 -46.98 9.13
C GLU A 244 -18.53 -47.27 10.50
N ARG A 245 -19.37 -47.70 11.45
CA ARG A 245 -18.94 -48.48 12.61
C ARG A 245 -19.94 -49.58 12.84
N VAL A 246 -19.82 -50.65 12.10
CA VAL A 246 -20.25 -52.01 12.52
C VAL A 246 -19.44 -53.04 11.74
N ALA A 247 -18.57 -53.71 12.42
CA ALA A 247 -18.15 -55.09 12.44
C ALA A 247 -16.68 -55.23 12.80
#